data_8ff158e3c0614ac023acda119f51c344
#
_entry.id   8ff158e3c0614ac023acda119f51c344
#
_cell.length_a   1.000
_cell.length_b   1.000
_cell.length_c   1.000
_cell.angle_alpha   90.00
_cell.angle_beta   90.00
_cell.angle_gamma   90.00
#
_symmetry.space_group_name_H-M   'P 1'
#
loop_
_entity.id
_entity.type
_entity.pdbx_description
1 polymer ?
#
loop_
_entity_poly.entity_id
_entity_poly.type
_entity_poly.pdbx_seq_one_letter_code
_entity_poly.pdbx_strand_id
1 'polypeptide(L)'
;PDYDANQLQSILERRRDAFQDDVLDDGIIPLSAAFAAQDHGDARKAIDLFRKAGEIADRGGDDTVTEEHVRDAQKEAERDRTLTQMQGLSAQKKLSLFATAIVPVHSQRNLNAVPSTVAYRVYQYLTDLLDADEKSRDSYLRYMSEAETYNFVTSEKRGRGYGSGVHKEYTFVDDPEVVAETLQADIRLEEVEHDENLIRSVVNAQIDDFFDGN
;
A
#
# COMPACT_ATOMS: atom_id res chain seq x y z
N PRO A 1 -10.90 11.48 23.00
CA PRO A 1 -11.68 12.49 22.29
C PRO A 1 -10.93 12.84 21.02
N ASP A 2 -11.65 12.76 19.90
CA ASP A 2 -11.11 13.08 18.60
C ASP A 2 -11.05 14.61 18.48
N TYR A 3 -9.87 15.13 18.14
CA TYR A 3 -9.65 16.56 17.97
C TYR A 3 -9.96 16.99 16.54
N ASP A 4 -10.57 18.14 16.37
CA ASP A 4 -10.71 18.77 15.06
C ASP A 4 -9.39 19.41 14.57
N ALA A 5 -9.34 19.79 13.30
CA ALA A 5 -8.13 20.37 12.69
C ALA A 5 -7.65 21.65 13.41
N ASN A 6 -8.56 22.51 13.89
CA ASN A 6 -8.19 23.75 14.58
C ASN A 6 -7.60 23.46 15.97
N GLN A 7 -8.14 22.47 16.68
CA GLN A 7 -7.60 22.02 17.96
C GLN A 7 -6.22 21.40 17.78
N LEU A 8 -6.03 20.58 16.74
CA LEU A 8 -4.74 20.00 16.40
C LEU A 8 -3.71 21.06 16.01
N GLN A 9 -4.09 22.08 15.22
CA GLN A 9 -3.21 23.23 14.93
C GLN A 9 -2.76 23.91 16.24
N SER A 10 -3.70 24.16 17.17
CA SER A 10 -3.37 24.78 18.46
C SER A 10 -2.42 23.93 19.29
N ILE A 11 -2.48 22.60 19.19
CA ILE A 11 -1.56 21.67 19.84
C ILE A 11 -0.18 21.74 19.19
N LEU A 12 -0.10 21.74 17.86
CA LEU A 12 1.15 21.78 17.10
C LEU A 12 1.86 23.12 17.25
N GLU A 13 1.13 24.25 17.29
CA GLU A 13 1.72 25.58 17.56
C GLU A 13 2.50 25.61 18.87
N ARG A 14 2.02 24.91 19.92
CA ARG A 14 2.72 24.78 21.21
C ARG A 14 3.96 23.89 21.15
N ARG A 15 4.20 23.21 20.03
CA ARG A 15 5.35 22.35 19.78
C ARG A 15 6.34 22.97 18.78
N ARG A 16 6.05 24.18 18.33
CA ARG A 16 6.92 24.92 17.43
C ARG A 16 8.31 25.17 18.00
N ASP A 17 8.39 25.30 19.33
CA ASP A 17 9.63 25.45 20.09
C ASP A 17 10.56 24.22 20.08
N ALA A 18 10.10 23.07 19.59
CA ALA A 18 10.94 21.90 19.35
C ALA A 18 11.81 22.01 18.07
N PHE A 19 11.55 23.02 17.24
CA PHE A 19 12.30 23.33 16.03
C PHE A 19 13.15 24.58 16.23
N GLN A 20 14.19 24.74 15.42
CA GLN A 20 14.96 25.98 15.38
C GLN A 20 14.08 27.13 14.84
N ASP A 21 14.45 28.35 15.17
CA ASP A 21 13.73 29.53 14.70
C ASP A 21 13.77 29.61 13.16
N ASP A 22 12.66 29.98 12.55
CA ASP A 22 12.50 30.23 11.11
C ASP A 22 12.69 29.01 10.16
N VAL A 23 12.74 27.76 10.70
CA VAL A 23 12.88 26.56 9.84
C VAL A 23 11.54 26.01 9.34
N LEU A 24 10.40 26.44 9.87
CA LEU A 24 9.07 25.94 9.52
C LEU A 24 8.36 26.87 8.53
N ASP A 25 8.01 26.37 7.35
CA ASP A 25 7.10 27.07 6.45
C ASP A 25 5.69 27.22 7.07
N ASP A 26 4.95 28.24 6.69
CA ASP A 26 3.63 28.58 7.24
C ASP A 26 2.58 27.45 7.03
N GLY A 27 2.70 26.64 5.97
CA GLY A 27 1.78 25.57 5.63
C GLY A 27 1.93 24.28 6.45
N ILE A 28 3.03 24.09 7.19
CA ILE A 28 3.40 22.83 7.86
C ILE A 28 2.38 22.43 8.93
N ILE A 29 2.08 23.33 9.86
CA ILE A 29 1.18 23.08 10.97
C ILE A 29 -0.25 22.85 10.49
N PRO A 30 -0.83 23.70 9.60
CA PRO A 30 -2.15 23.45 9.03
C PRO A 30 -2.24 22.11 8.31
N LEU A 31 -1.24 21.74 7.49
CA LEU A 31 -1.24 20.50 6.74
C LEU A 31 -1.12 19.27 7.65
N SER A 32 -0.20 19.29 8.63
CA SER A 32 -0.05 18.21 9.60
C SER A 32 -1.32 18.00 10.42
N ALA A 33 -1.98 19.08 10.84
CA ALA A 33 -3.26 19.03 11.54
C ALA A 33 -4.39 18.48 10.66
N ALA A 34 -4.43 18.85 9.37
CA ALA A 34 -5.42 18.36 8.43
C ALA A 34 -5.30 16.84 8.21
N PHE A 35 -4.09 16.32 7.99
CA PHE A 35 -3.87 14.89 7.85
C PHE A 35 -4.27 14.12 9.11
N ALA A 36 -3.87 14.59 10.30
CA ALA A 36 -4.24 13.92 11.54
C ALA A 36 -5.76 13.99 11.83
N ALA A 37 -6.44 15.06 11.45
CA ALA A 37 -7.88 15.18 11.58
C ALA A 37 -8.63 14.19 10.65
N GLN A 38 -8.10 13.91 9.46
CA GLN A 38 -8.63 12.90 8.54
C GLN A 38 -8.46 11.47 9.12
N ASP A 39 -7.40 11.23 9.87
CA ASP A 39 -7.12 9.95 10.54
C ASP A 39 -7.57 9.97 12.02
N HIS A 40 -8.86 10.19 12.26
CA HIS A 40 -9.53 10.14 13.58
C HIS A 40 -9.12 11.22 14.60
N GLY A 41 -8.47 12.31 14.20
CA GLY A 41 -8.19 13.44 15.08
C GLY A 41 -7.26 13.12 16.27
N ASP A 42 -6.31 12.20 16.12
CA ASP A 42 -5.37 11.83 17.17
C ASP A 42 -4.23 12.84 17.27
N ALA A 43 -4.14 13.54 18.41
CA ALA A 43 -3.10 14.52 18.67
C ALA A 43 -1.67 13.92 18.70
N ARG A 44 -1.50 12.65 19.09
CA ARG A 44 -0.19 11.98 19.05
C ARG A 44 0.27 11.79 17.61
N LYS A 45 -0.63 11.33 16.74
CA LYS A 45 -0.34 11.20 15.30
C LYS A 45 0.01 12.54 14.67
N ALA A 46 -0.70 13.64 15.04
CA ALA A 46 -0.36 14.97 14.57
C ALA A 46 1.07 15.38 14.97
N ILE A 47 1.44 15.16 16.24
CA ILE A 47 2.77 15.46 16.76
C ILE A 47 3.84 14.57 16.11
N ASP A 48 3.57 13.27 15.94
CA ASP A 48 4.51 12.34 15.30
C ASP A 48 4.73 12.69 13.82
N LEU A 49 3.68 13.05 13.09
CA LEU A 49 3.78 13.49 11.71
C LEU A 49 4.61 14.77 11.58
N PHE A 50 4.34 15.75 12.45
CA PHE A 50 5.06 17.03 12.51
C PHE A 50 6.55 16.83 12.80
N ARG A 51 6.89 15.98 13.80
CA ARG A 51 8.25 15.61 14.14
C ARG A 51 8.95 14.89 12.97
N LYS A 52 8.28 13.90 12.38
CA LYS A 52 8.82 13.10 11.26
C LYS A 52 9.12 13.97 10.03
N ALA A 53 8.29 14.98 9.74
CA ALA A 53 8.57 15.95 8.69
C ALA A 53 9.88 16.72 8.93
N GLY A 54 10.13 17.13 10.18
CA GLY A 54 11.41 17.75 10.55
C GLY A 54 12.61 16.80 10.41
N GLU A 55 12.44 15.54 10.82
CA GLU A 55 13.50 14.52 10.67
C GLU A 55 13.83 14.21 9.20
N ILE A 56 12.82 14.27 8.30
CA ILE A 56 13.02 14.09 6.85
C ILE A 56 13.83 15.26 6.30
N ALA A 57 13.46 16.49 6.64
CA ALA A 57 14.20 17.69 6.23
C ALA A 57 15.67 17.65 6.71
N ASP A 58 15.90 17.31 7.98
CA ASP A 58 17.24 17.20 8.56
C ASP A 58 18.08 16.12 7.85
N ARG A 59 17.51 14.96 7.55
CA ARG A 59 18.17 13.88 6.79
C ARG A 59 18.49 14.30 5.35
N GLY A 60 17.63 15.12 4.73
CA GLY A 60 17.83 15.69 3.39
C GLY A 60 18.90 16.77 3.36
N GLY A 61 19.25 17.35 4.50
CA GLY A 61 20.13 18.50 4.60
C GLY A 61 19.44 19.81 4.20
N ASP A 62 18.11 19.85 4.32
CA ASP A 62 17.30 21.00 3.99
C ASP A 62 17.25 21.98 5.17
N ASP A 63 17.49 23.25 4.91
CA ASP A 63 17.47 24.30 5.93
C ASP A 63 16.04 24.67 6.39
N THR A 64 15.02 24.20 5.66
CA THR A 64 13.61 24.53 5.89
C THR A 64 12.73 23.30 5.78
N VAL A 65 11.84 23.12 6.75
CA VAL A 65 10.78 22.10 6.66
C VAL A 65 9.66 22.62 5.79
N THR A 66 9.27 21.89 4.75
CA THR A 66 8.27 22.28 3.76
C THR A 66 7.03 21.37 3.82
N GLU A 67 5.95 21.77 3.14
CA GLU A 67 4.77 20.90 2.99
C GLU A 67 5.11 19.54 2.32
N GLU A 68 6.13 19.48 1.48
CA GLU A 68 6.58 18.24 0.84
C GLU A 68 7.10 17.26 1.90
N HIS A 69 7.88 17.72 2.87
CA HIS A 69 8.33 16.88 3.99
C HIS A 69 7.17 16.35 4.83
N VAL A 70 6.09 17.11 4.99
CA VAL A 70 4.87 16.61 5.67
C VAL A 70 4.19 15.52 4.86
N ARG A 71 4.10 15.67 3.52
CA ARG A 71 3.52 14.65 2.64
C ARG A 71 4.37 13.37 2.63
N ASP A 72 5.68 13.50 2.64
CA ASP A 72 6.58 12.35 2.70
C ASP A 72 6.53 11.68 4.08
N ALA A 73 6.43 12.45 5.17
CA ALA A 73 6.20 11.90 6.51
C ALA A 73 4.87 11.12 6.58
N GLN A 74 3.81 11.61 5.92
CA GLN A 74 2.53 10.91 5.84
C GLN A 74 2.68 9.57 5.08
N LYS A 75 3.34 9.57 3.93
CA LYS A 75 3.60 8.34 3.16
C LYS A 75 4.41 7.32 3.97
N GLU A 76 5.48 7.76 4.66
CA GLU A 76 6.26 6.89 5.53
C GLU A 76 5.40 6.31 6.68
N ALA A 77 4.54 7.12 7.31
CA ALA A 77 3.66 6.66 8.39
C ALA A 77 2.62 5.64 7.90
N GLU A 78 2.06 5.85 6.71
CA GLU A 78 1.15 4.89 6.06
C GLU A 78 1.87 3.58 5.74
N ARG A 79 3.07 3.67 5.19
CA ARG A 79 3.93 2.51 4.91
C ARG A 79 4.24 1.72 6.18
N ASP A 80 4.66 2.38 7.27
CA ASP A 80 4.95 1.74 8.55
C ASP A 80 3.71 1.03 9.13
N ARG A 81 2.53 1.64 9.00
CA ARG A 81 1.25 1.06 9.43
C ARG A 81 0.93 -0.19 8.63
N THR A 82 1.03 -0.11 7.31
CA THR A 82 0.78 -1.22 6.39
C THR A 82 1.75 -2.38 6.67
N LEU A 83 3.05 -2.08 6.86
CA LEU A 83 4.07 -3.06 7.26
C LEU A 83 3.70 -3.79 8.55
N THR A 84 3.32 -3.04 9.59
CA THR A 84 2.97 -3.61 10.89
C THR A 84 1.77 -4.56 10.78
N GLN A 85 0.75 -4.17 10.02
CA GLN A 85 -0.43 -5.00 9.79
C GLN A 85 -0.10 -6.27 8.97
N MET A 86 0.80 -6.16 7.99
CA MET A 86 1.20 -7.29 7.15
C MET A 86 2.14 -8.27 7.86
N GLN A 87 2.90 -7.83 8.86
CA GLN A 87 3.82 -8.70 9.63
C GLN A 87 3.10 -9.89 10.29
N GLY A 88 1.85 -9.71 10.70
CA GLY A 88 1.01 -10.77 11.29
C GLY A 88 0.46 -11.79 10.29
N LEU A 89 0.60 -11.57 8.98
CA LEU A 89 0.08 -12.50 7.97
C LEU A 89 0.96 -13.75 7.83
N SER A 90 0.32 -14.91 7.59
CA SER A 90 1.06 -16.12 7.21
C SER A 90 1.71 -15.96 5.82
N ALA A 91 2.75 -16.76 5.54
CA ALA A 91 3.49 -16.72 4.28
C ALA A 91 2.57 -16.80 3.05
N GLN A 92 1.60 -17.71 3.06
CA GLN A 92 0.66 -17.90 1.95
C GLN A 92 -0.29 -16.72 1.75
N LYS A 93 -0.68 -16.04 2.83
CA LYS A 93 -1.49 -14.81 2.74
C LYS A 93 -0.67 -13.66 2.18
N LYS A 94 0.59 -13.51 2.63
CA LYS A 94 1.54 -12.52 2.08
C LYS A 94 1.76 -12.75 0.59
N LEU A 95 2.04 -13.99 0.19
CA LEU A 95 2.25 -14.35 -1.21
C LEU A 95 1.01 -14.08 -2.07
N SER A 96 -0.20 -14.39 -1.55
CA SER A 96 -1.44 -14.10 -2.25
C SER A 96 -1.68 -12.61 -2.45
N LEU A 97 -1.41 -11.81 -1.41
CA LEU A 97 -1.54 -10.35 -1.47
C LEU A 97 -0.48 -9.74 -2.39
N PHE A 98 0.77 -10.21 -2.31
CA PHE A 98 1.87 -9.79 -3.17
C PHE A 98 1.58 -10.10 -4.65
N ALA A 99 1.16 -11.33 -4.96
CA ALA A 99 0.77 -11.71 -6.31
C ALA A 99 -0.34 -10.82 -6.90
N THR A 100 -1.25 -10.33 -6.04
CA THR A 100 -2.30 -9.41 -6.45
C THR A 100 -1.74 -8.00 -6.64
N ALA A 101 -0.85 -7.53 -5.77
CA ALA A 101 -0.28 -6.18 -5.80
C ALA A 101 0.63 -5.95 -7.01
N ILE A 102 1.43 -6.94 -7.41
CA ILE A 102 2.34 -6.80 -8.55
C ILE A 102 1.62 -6.78 -9.90
N VAL A 103 0.34 -7.17 -9.99
CA VAL A 103 -0.42 -7.09 -11.25
C VAL A 103 -0.54 -5.64 -11.75
N PRO A 104 -1.08 -4.68 -11.01
CA PRO A 104 -1.14 -3.29 -11.48
C PRO A 104 0.24 -2.64 -11.60
N VAL A 105 1.23 -3.02 -10.76
CA VAL A 105 2.60 -2.47 -10.79
C VAL A 105 3.31 -2.81 -12.10
N HIS A 106 3.18 -4.05 -12.59
CA HIS A 106 3.86 -4.50 -13.80
C HIS A 106 2.97 -4.47 -15.07
N SER A 107 1.69 -4.10 -14.92
CA SER A 107 0.76 -4.03 -16.04
C SER A 107 1.13 -2.94 -17.05
N GLN A 108 1.12 -3.28 -18.33
CA GLN A 108 1.17 -2.29 -19.41
C GLN A 108 -0.19 -1.61 -19.65
N ARG A 109 -1.27 -2.18 -19.12
CA ARG A 109 -2.63 -1.61 -19.18
C ARG A 109 -2.90 -0.85 -17.88
N ASN A 110 -3.61 0.26 -17.98
CA ASN A 110 -4.09 0.97 -16.79
C ASN A 110 -5.25 0.18 -16.16
N LEU A 111 -4.96 -0.58 -15.10
CA LEU A 111 -5.93 -1.40 -14.39
C LEU A 111 -6.43 -0.66 -13.15
N ASN A 112 -7.71 -0.30 -13.12
CA ASN A 112 -8.36 0.26 -11.93
C ASN A 112 -8.65 -0.81 -10.85
N ALA A 113 -8.76 -2.07 -11.27
CA ALA A 113 -8.99 -3.21 -10.38
C ALA A 113 -8.36 -4.48 -10.96
N VAL A 114 -7.98 -5.40 -10.10
CA VAL A 114 -7.26 -6.63 -10.45
C VAL A 114 -8.23 -7.81 -10.50
N PRO A 115 -8.43 -8.44 -11.67
CA PRO A 115 -9.26 -9.64 -11.75
C PRO A 115 -8.67 -10.79 -10.94
N SER A 116 -9.48 -11.42 -10.08
CA SER A 116 -9.04 -12.55 -9.22
C SER A 116 -8.47 -13.72 -10.03
N THR A 117 -8.90 -13.89 -11.27
CA THR A 117 -8.38 -14.94 -12.17
C THR A 117 -6.94 -14.64 -12.58
N VAL A 118 -6.64 -13.39 -12.94
CA VAL A 118 -5.28 -12.95 -13.28
C VAL A 118 -4.36 -13.08 -12.07
N ALA A 119 -4.79 -12.51 -10.95
CA ALA A 119 -3.99 -12.53 -9.72
C ALA A 119 -3.71 -13.95 -9.20
N TYR A 120 -4.68 -14.88 -9.31
CA TYR A 120 -4.46 -16.27 -8.93
C TYR A 120 -3.45 -16.98 -9.84
N ARG A 121 -3.46 -16.72 -11.15
CA ARG A 121 -2.45 -17.29 -12.06
C ARG A 121 -1.05 -16.74 -11.80
N VAL A 122 -0.94 -15.46 -11.45
CA VAL A 122 0.32 -14.87 -11.01
C VAL A 122 0.78 -15.50 -9.68
N TYR A 123 -0.14 -15.74 -8.74
CA TYR A 123 0.15 -16.48 -7.50
C TYR A 123 0.68 -17.89 -7.78
N GLN A 124 0.08 -18.65 -8.69
CA GLN A 124 0.55 -19.98 -9.10
C GLN A 124 1.98 -19.92 -9.65
N TYR A 125 2.25 -18.96 -10.55
CA TYR A 125 3.60 -18.75 -11.07
C TYR A 125 4.62 -18.45 -9.96
N LEU A 126 4.26 -17.61 -9.00
CA LEU A 126 5.16 -17.29 -7.89
C LEU A 126 5.37 -18.48 -6.94
N THR A 127 4.36 -19.33 -6.73
CA THR A 127 4.54 -20.55 -5.93
C THR A 127 5.50 -21.52 -6.58
N ASP A 128 5.46 -21.66 -7.91
CA ASP A 128 6.41 -22.48 -8.67
C ASP A 128 7.82 -21.88 -8.60
N LEU A 129 7.97 -20.58 -8.78
CA LEU A 129 9.25 -19.87 -8.73
C LEU A 129 9.95 -20.02 -7.36
N LEU A 130 9.17 -19.98 -6.28
CA LEU A 130 9.66 -20.01 -4.90
C LEU A 130 9.71 -21.43 -4.30
N ASP A 131 9.44 -22.47 -5.09
CA ASP A 131 9.28 -23.87 -4.61
C ASP A 131 8.33 -23.93 -3.39
N ALA A 132 7.26 -23.13 -3.42
CA ALA A 132 6.31 -23.00 -2.35
C ALA A 132 5.07 -23.88 -2.60
N ASP A 133 4.40 -24.28 -1.53
CA ASP A 133 3.22 -25.14 -1.59
C ASP A 133 2.01 -24.37 -2.19
N GLU A 134 1.66 -24.66 -3.43
CA GLU A 134 0.52 -24.05 -4.11
C GLU A 134 -0.79 -24.36 -3.38
N LYS A 135 -1.57 -23.32 -3.09
CA LYS A 135 -2.91 -23.45 -2.52
C LYS A 135 -3.98 -23.36 -3.59
N SER A 136 -5.08 -24.08 -3.35
CA SER A 136 -6.24 -24.05 -4.25
C SER A 136 -6.77 -22.62 -4.44
N ARG A 137 -7.47 -22.40 -5.55
CA ARG A 137 -8.14 -21.12 -5.84
C ARG A 137 -9.09 -20.70 -4.71
N ASP A 138 -9.80 -21.62 -4.09
CA ASP A 138 -10.70 -21.31 -2.98
C ASP A 138 -9.93 -20.82 -1.76
N SER A 139 -8.75 -21.39 -1.48
CA SER A 139 -7.87 -20.93 -0.41
C SER A 139 -7.34 -19.54 -0.70
N TYR A 140 -6.89 -19.29 -1.93
CA TYR A 140 -6.46 -17.95 -2.38
C TYR A 140 -7.58 -16.92 -2.20
N LEU A 141 -8.81 -17.21 -2.66
CA LEU A 141 -9.96 -16.30 -2.51
C LEU A 141 -10.29 -16.03 -1.05
N ARG A 142 -10.11 -17.02 -0.17
CA ARG A 142 -10.29 -16.85 1.28
C ARG A 142 -9.21 -15.93 1.86
N TYR A 143 -7.94 -16.06 1.44
CA TYR A 143 -6.87 -15.19 1.88
C TYR A 143 -7.10 -13.75 1.44
N MET A 144 -7.58 -13.56 0.21
CA MET A 144 -7.96 -12.22 -0.28
C MET A 144 -9.19 -11.64 0.44
N SER A 145 -10.13 -12.49 0.89
CA SER A 145 -11.25 -12.04 1.72
C SER A 145 -10.81 -11.63 3.13
N GLU A 146 -9.77 -12.26 3.68
CA GLU A 146 -9.13 -11.80 4.90
C GLU A 146 -8.37 -10.48 4.71
N ALA A 147 -7.68 -10.31 3.57
CA ALA A 147 -7.04 -9.04 3.19
C ALA A 147 -8.06 -7.90 3.08
N GLU A 148 -9.27 -8.19 2.59
CA GLU A 148 -10.41 -7.27 2.57
C GLU A 148 -10.86 -6.92 4.00
N THR A 149 -10.90 -7.89 4.91
CA THR A 149 -11.24 -7.66 6.33
C THR A 149 -10.21 -6.75 7.03
N TYR A 150 -8.93 -6.86 6.66
CA TYR A 150 -7.86 -5.98 7.14
C TYR A 150 -7.78 -4.64 6.39
N ASN A 151 -8.71 -4.40 5.46
CA ASN A 151 -8.78 -3.18 4.67
C ASN A 151 -7.53 -2.93 3.78
N PHE A 152 -6.84 -3.98 3.33
CA PHE A 152 -5.77 -3.86 2.33
C PHE A 152 -6.33 -3.73 0.92
N VAL A 153 -7.47 -4.37 0.67
CA VAL A 153 -8.19 -4.34 -0.61
C VAL A 153 -9.69 -4.23 -0.37
N THR A 154 -10.40 -3.74 -1.38
CA THR A 154 -11.85 -3.90 -1.53
C THR A 154 -12.13 -4.87 -2.66
N SER A 155 -13.29 -5.53 -2.69
CA SER A 155 -13.65 -6.42 -3.79
C SER A 155 -15.04 -6.17 -4.35
N GLU A 156 -15.17 -6.28 -5.67
CA GLU A 156 -16.42 -6.26 -6.39
C GLU A 156 -16.58 -7.54 -7.24
N LYS A 157 -17.84 -8.01 -7.40
CA LYS A 157 -18.15 -9.08 -8.34
C LYS A 157 -18.41 -8.50 -9.72
N ARG A 158 -17.70 -9.00 -10.72
CA ARG A 158 -17.89 -8.63 -12.14
C ARG A 158 -18.26 -9.84 -12.97
N GLY A 159 -19.24 -9.67 -13.86
CA GLY A 159 -19.60 -10.65 -14.87
C GLY A 159 -18.96 -10.31 -16.21
N ARG A 160 -18.45 -11.29 -16.91
CA ARG A 160 -17.84 -11.14 -18.26
C ARG A 160 -18.89 -11.17 -19.39
N GLY A 161 -20.18 -11.07 -19.09
CA GLY A 161 -21.24 -11.23 -20.05
C GLY A 161 -21.89 -12.63 -20.00
N TYR A 162 -22.85 -12.88 -20.91
CA TYR A 162 -23.66 -14.11 -20.91
C TYR A 162 -22.75 -15.34 -21.19
N GLY A 163 -22.61 -16.23 -20.21
CA GLY A 163 -21.85 -17.48 -20.37
C GLY A 163 -20.39 -17.49 -19.88
N SER A 164 -19.82 -16.36 -19.52
CA SER A 164 -18.38 -16.23 -19.17
C SER A 164 -18.07 -16.26 -17.66
N GLY A 165 -19.06 -16.55 -16.82
CA GLY A 165 -18.87 -16.64 -15.36
C GLY A 165 -18.75 -15.30 -14.64
N VAL A 166 -18.70 -15.37 -13.30
CA VAL A 166 -18.50 -14.23 -12.42
C VAL A 166 -17.15 -14.39 -11.73
N HIS A 167 -16.35 -13.31 -11.70
CA HIS A 167 -15.09 -13.24 -10.96
C HIS A 167 -15.13 -12.06 -9.96
N LYS A 168 -14.24 -12.07 -8.99
CA LYS A 168 -13.99 -10.91 -8.15
C LYS A 168 -12.91 -10.04 -8.79
N GLU A 169 -13.04 -8.74 -8.60
CA GLU A 169 -11.99 -7.77 -8.89
C GLU A 169 -11.59 -7.09 -7.60
N TYR A 170 -10.29 -6.88 -7.40
CA TYR A 170 -9.72 -6.28 -6.20
C TYR A 170 -9.17 -4.90 -6.52
N THR A 171 -9.51 -3.93 -5.67
CA THR A 171 -8.91 -2.58 -5.68
C THR A 171 -8.15 -2.41 -4.37
N PHE A 172 -6.88 -2.01 -4.45
CA PHE A 172 -6.07 -1.73 -3.27
C PHE A 172 -6.54 -0.44 -2.59
N VAL A 173 -6.49 -0.42 -1.26
CA VAL A 173 -6.79 0.77 -0.45
C VAL A 173 -5.59 1.71 -0.43
N ASP A 174 -4.39 1.14 -0.26
CA ASP A 174 -3.11 1.84 -0.37
C ASP A 174 -2.53 1.67 -1.78
N ASP A 175 -1.44 2.38 -2.10
CA ASP A 175 -0.74 2.23 -3.37
C ASP A 175 -0.23 0.79 -3.54
N PRO A 176 -0.60 0.08 -4.61
CA PRO A 176 -0.14 -1.29 -4.86
C PRO A 176 1.38 -1.42 -4.90
N GLU A 177 2.11 -0.39 -5.35
CA GLU A 177 3.56 -0.37 -5.38
C GLU A 177 4.13 -0.41 -3.95
N VAL A 178 3.59 0.42 -3.05
CA VAL A 178 3.96 0.41 -1.62
C VAL A 178 3.67 -0.94 -0.98
N VAL A 179 2.53 -1.55 -1.29
CA VAL A 179 2.15 -2.88 -0.79
C VAL A 179 3.12 -3.95 -1.30
N ALA A 180 3.45 -3.94 -2.60
CA ALA A 180 4.37 -4.88 -3.21
C ALA A 180 5.78 -4.77 -2.61
N GLU A 181 6.36 -3.57 -2.56
CA GLU A 181 7.67 -3.31 -1.94
C GLU A 181 7.72 -3.77 -0.48
N THR A 182 6.65 -3.48 0.28
CA THR A 182 6.53 -3.87 1.68
C THR A 182 6.57 -5.39 1.87
N LEU A 183 5.83 -6.12 1.04
CA LEU A 183 5.79 -7.57 1.09
C LEU A 183 7.08 -8.20 0.56
N GLN A 184 7.70 -7.59 -0.45
CA GLN A 184 8.98 -8.02 -1.03
C GLN A 184 10.14 -7.94 -0.03
N ALA A 185 10.07 -7.06 0.97
CA ALA A 185 11.01 -7.00 2.07
C ALA A 185 10.96 -8.22 3.03
N ASP A 186 9.98 -9.13 2.88
CA ASP A 186 9.97 -10.43 3.59
C ASP A 186 11.02 -11.35 2.94
N ILE A 187 11.95 -11.87 3.73
CA ILE A 187 13.08 -12.73 3.30
C ILE A 187 12.65 -13.90 2.39
N ARG A 188 11.41 -14.34 2.49
CA ARG A 188 10.85 -15.43 1.66
C ARG A 188 10.49 -15.01 0.24
N LEU A 189 10.49 -13.69 -0.05
CA LEU A 189 10.20 -13.12 -1.35
C LEU A 189 11.43 -12.49 -2.02
N GLU A 190 12.61 -12.58 -1.39
CA GLU A 190 13.86 -12.00 -1.93
C GLU A 190 14.22 -12.60 -3.31
N GLU A 191 13.90 -13.87 -3.56
CA GLU A 191 14.18 -14.52 -4.85
C GLU A 191 13.35 -13.92 -5.99
N VAL A 192 12.23 -13.27 -5.68
CA VAL A 192 11.36 -12.60 -6.67
C VAL A 192 12.04 -11.36 -7.28
N GLU A 193 12.94 -10.72 -6.54
CA GLU A 193 13.67 -9.52 -7.02
C GLU A 193 14.57 -9.79 -8.24
N HIS A 194 15.12 -10.99 -8.33
CA HIS A 194 16.09 -11.32 -9.39
C HIS A 194 15.44 -11.53 -10.76
N ASP A 195 14.13 -11.74 -10.82
CA ASP A 195 13.38 -12.08 -12.04
C ASP A 195 12.30 -11.05 -12.42
N GLU A 196 12.50 -9.76 -12.10
CA GLU A 196 11.49 -8.70 -12.35
C GLU A 196 11.01 -8.66 -13.81
N ASN A 197 11.91 -8.84 -14.80
CA ASN A 197 11.54 -8.85 -16.20
C ASN A 197 10.67 -10.07 -16.57
N LEU A 198 10.94 -11.21 -15.95
CA LEU A 198 10.15 -12.43 -16.14
C LEU A 198 8.78 -12.28 -15.51
N ILE A 199 8.71 -11.75 -14.29
CA ILE A 199 7.44 -11.45 -13.61
C ILE A 199 6.59 -10.48 -14.43
N ARG A 200 7.18 -9.40 -14.92
CA ARG A 200 6.50 -8.43 -15.81
C ARG A 200 5.96 -9.11 -17.06
N SER A 201 6.74 -9.99 -17.67
CA SER A 201 6.29 -10.76 -18.84
C SER A 201 5.11 -11.68 -18.52
N VAL A 202 5.19 -12.40 -17.40
CA VAL A 202 4.11 -13.29 -16.94
C VAL A 202 2.84 -12.51 -16.60
N VAL A 203 2.96 -11.43 -15.86
CA VAL A 203 1.81 -10.57 -15.52
C VAL A 203 1.08 -10.10 -16.79
N ASN A 204 1.81 -9.55 -17.77
CA ASN A 204 1.20 -9.05 -18.97
C ASN A 204 0.59 -10.18 -19.84
N ALA A 205 1.24 -11.34 -19.92
CA ALA A 205 0.68 -12.51 -20.61
C ALA A 205 -0.66 -12.97 -19.97
N GLN A 206 -0.77 -12.95 -18.62
CA GLN A 206 -2.02 -13.31 -17.93
C GLN A 206 -3.11 -12.26 -18.12
N ILE A 207 -2.73 -10.98 -18.20
CA ILE A 207 -3.65 -9.87 -18.48
C ILE A 207 -4.19 -9.98 -19.90
N ASP A 208 -3.33 -10.21 -20.88
CA ASP A 208 -3.70 -10.32 -22.29
C ASP A 208 -4.59 -11.57 -22.54
N ASP A 209 -4.24 -12.72 -21.96
CA ASP A 209 -5.11 -13.91 -22.00
C ASP A 209 -6.48 -13.66 -21.37
N PHE A 210 -6.52 -12.89 -20.28
CA PHE A 210 -7.77 -12.54 -19.62
C PHE A 210 -8.64 -11.58 -20.44
N PHE A 211 -8.09 -10.52 -21.01
CA PHE A 211 -8.87 -9.49 -21.70
C PHE A 211 -9.08 -9.77 -23.20
N ASP A 212 -8.11 -10.40 -23.88
CA ASP A 212 -8.09 -10.60 -25.32
C ASP A 212 -8.31 -12.08 -25.71
N GLY A 213 -8.15 -13.02 -24.77
CA GLY A 213 -8.47 -14.44 -24.95
C GLY A 213 -9.97 -14.66 -25.09
N ASN A 214 -10.38 -15.20 -26.25
CA ASN A 214 -11.75 -15.65 -26.54
C ASN A 214 -12.01 -17.04 -25.94
#